data_4924b8a90aed8aa146f73a6b2fc6ea4a
#
_entry.id   4924b8a90aed8aa146f73a6b2fc6ea4a
#
_cell.length_a   1.000
_cell.length_b   1.000
_cell.length_c   1.000
_cell.angle_alpha   90.00
_cell.angle_beta   90.00
_cell.angle_gamma   90.00
#
_symmetry.space_group_name_H-M   'P 1'
#
loop_
_entity.id
_entity.type
_entity.pdbx_description
1 polymer ?
#
loop_
_entity_poly.entity_id
_entity_poly.type
_entity_poly.pdbx_seq_one_letter_code
_entity_poly.pdbx_strand_id
1 'polypeptide(L)'
;MWEVPIFILMGAAGGLMGATFIALNMRLTHWRQRYIPTSSGNRRLVEVLVVVLVTCIVCFSATAASPCSPLPPLLARYRANATNTTLPDVIDPQNRYEYDERTLADIEDFYPQWMCAEGMYSTHGQLFLSPLSHTLKYLIHLGEVAKTQEDEGVHTFHVGSLLSFLLLIFGLMTWTYGVGAPTGLFVPTLAVGAAFGQLVGRGVMYLAERDHLSENIDLHTYAVVGAAAMLGGTTRMTISITLLVMETTGAMELIIPLMLTIFTAKLVGDRFGHGIYDAHIVIRGTPFLEEHDETGFPIADKLQTGEVMAQKLITLRPTASVQALVDVLTSNGHGAFPVTPRPQEHAGEEIELLGVITRPVLLKILHHRIAFDTPVGSAGSPENARRRRASLFSSNAERDALLERLKVRHGLKRQMWVLNRF
;
A
#
# COMPACT_ATOMS: atom_id res chain seq x y z
N MET A 1 32.20 -13.40 -1.36
CA MET A 1 32.25 -13.14 -2.82
C MET A 1 31.60 -14.25 -3.66
N TRP A 2 31.69 -15.51 -3.24
CA TRP A 2 31.09 -16.66 -3.97
C TRP A 2 29.54 -16.68 -3.89
N GLU A 3 28.91 -15.99 -2.95
CA GLU A 3 27.45 -15.89 -2.80
C GLU A 3 26.78 -14.96 -3.84
N VAL A 4 27.54 -14.06 -4.48
CA VAL A 4 27.00 -13.10 -5.46
C VAL A 4 26.18 -13.75 -6.59
N PRO A 5 26.62 -14.85 -7.21
CA PRO A 5 25.81 -15.55 -8.20
C PRO A 5 24.48 -16.06 -7.64
N ILE A 6 24.46 -16.50 -6.38
CA ILE A 6 23.25 -16.96 -5.71
C ILE A 6 22.28 -15.80 -5.52
N PHE A 7 22.76 -14.62 -5.11
CA PHE A 7 21.94 -13.41 -4.97
C PHE A 7 21.35 -12.95 -6.32
N ILE A 8 22.09 -13.08 -7.41
CA ILE A 8 21.60 -12.82 -8.76
C ILE A 8 20.47 -13.80 -9.12
N LEU A 9 20.64 -15.09 -8.83
CA LEU A 9 19.61 -16.11 -9.06
C LEU A 9 18.38 -15.87 -8.19
N MET A 10 18.56 -15.46 -6.92
CA MET A 10 17.47 -15.05 -6.04
C MET A 10 16.72 -13.84 -6.60
N GLY A 11 17.44 -12.86 -7.14
CA GLY A 11 16.86 -11.73 -7.84
C GLY A 11 16.00 -12.16 -9.02
N ALA A 12 16.52 -13.05 -9.87
CA ALA A 12 15.77 -13.58 -11.00
C ALA A 12 14.49 -14.33 -10.57
N ALA A 13 14.59 -15.16 -9.53
CA ALA A 13 13.44 -15.87 -8.96
C ALA A 13 12.41 -14.89 -8.34
N GLY A 14 12.88 -13.88 -7.60
CA GLY A 14 12.04 -12.83 -7.05
C GLY A 14 11.31 -12.02 -8.14
N GLY A 15 12.01 -11.71 -9.24
CA GLY A 15 11.42 -11.08 -10.42
C GLY A 15 10.32 -11.92 -11.06
N LEU A 16 10.53 -13.22 -11.18
CA LEU A 16 9.55 -14.18 -11.70
C LEU A 16 8.33 -14.33 -10.77
N MET A 17 8.57 -14.42 -9.45
CA MET A 17 7.52 -14.45 -8.45
C MET A 17 6.68 -13.16 -8.49
N GLY A 18 7.35 -11.99 -8.59
CA GLY A 18 6.69 -10.70 -8.73
C GLY A 18 5.84 -10.61 -9.99
N ALA A 19 6.36 -11.05 -11.14
CA ALA A 19 5.62 -11.10 -12.39
C ALA A 19 4.40 -12.04 -12.31
N THR A 20 4.55 -13.20 -11.68
CA THR A 20 3.44 -14.14 -11.45
C THR A 20 2.37 -13.53 -10.57
N PHE A 21 2.76 -12.85 -9.48
CA PHE A 21 1.84 -12.11 -8.61
C PHE A 21 1.04 -11.07 -9.39
N ILE A 22 1.72 -10.24 -10.19
CA ILE A 22 1.09 -9.20 -11.01
C ILE A 22 0.10 -9.83 -11.98
N ALA A 23 0.51 -10.87 -12.72
CA ALA A 23 -0.34 -11.53 -13.71
C ALA A 23 -1.62 -12.13 -13.08
N LEU A 24 -1.49 -12.78 -11.92
CA LEU A 24 -2.64 -13.34 -11.19
C LEU A 24 -3.55 -12.24 -10.63
N ASN A 25 -2.96 -11.22 -10.03
CA ASN A 25 -3.72 -10.09 -9.46
C ASN A 25 -4.46 -9.30 -10.54
N MET A 26 -3.85 -9.08 -11.71
CA MET A 26 -4.48 -8.41 -12.85
C MET A 26 -5.68 -9.21 -13.39
N ARG A 27 -5.54 -10.53 -13.53
CA ARG A 27 -6.68 -11.40 -13.91
C ARG A 27 -7.82 -11.31 -12.89
N LEU A 28 -7.49 -11.32 -11.61
CA LEU A 28 -8.47 -11.20 -10.53
C LEU A 28 -9.13 -9.81 -10.53
N THR A 29 -8.37 -8.75 -10.76
CA THR A 29 -8.90 -7.38 -10.83
C THR A 29 -9.85 -7.19 -12.00
N HIS A 30 -9.56 -7.74 -13.18
CA HIS A 30 -10.46 -7.74 -14.32
C HIS A 30 -11.76 -8.54 -14.02
N TRP A 31 -11.63 -9.70 -13.37
CA TRP A 31 -12.79 -10.49 -12.93
C TRP A 31 -13.65 -9.68 -11.95
N ARG A 32 -13.03 -9.01 -10.96
CA ARG A 32 -13.73 -8.14 -10.01
C ARG A 32 -14.47 -7.00 -10.69
N GLN A 33 -13.84 -6.30 -11.63
CA GLN A 33 -14.49 -5.21 -12.37
C GLN A 33 -15.72 -5.68 -13.13
N ARG A 34 -15.70 -6.92 -13.65
CA ARG A 34 -16.81 -7.51 -14.40
C ARG A 34 -17.98 -7.90 -13.51
N TYR A 35 -17.72 -8.48 -12.33
CA TYR A 35 -18.77 -9.03 -11.46
C TYR A 35 -19.15 -8.13 -10.27
N ILE A 36 -18.26 -7.25 -9.86
CA ILE A 36 -18.42 -6.36 -8.69
C ILE A 36 -18.24 -4.91 -9.14
N PRO A 37 -19.27 -4.31 -9.80
CA PRO A 37 -19.16 -2.95 -10.31
C PRO A 37 -18.95 -1.93 -9.19
N THR A 38 -18.22 -0.87 -9.51
CA THR A 38 -17.87 0.21 -8.58
C THR A 38 -19.08 0.92 -7.96
N SER A 39 -20.25 0.82 -8.60
CA SER A 39 -21.49 1.48 -8.16
C SER A 39 -22.21 0.74 -7.01
N SER A 40 -21.93 -0.56 -6.78
CA SER A 40 -22.64 -1.33 -5.75
C SER A 40 -21.80 -1.46 -4.46
N GLY A 41 -22.02 -0.57 -3.49
CA GLY A 41 -21.33 -0.58 -2.20
C GLY A 41 -21.50 -1.88 -1.41
N ASN A 42 -22.71 -2.46 -1.43
CA ASN A 42 -23.03 -3.69 -0.69
C ASN A 42 -22.23 -4.90 -1.19
N ARG A 43 -22.08 -5.07 -2.51
CA ARG A 43 -21.31 -6.20 -3.07
C ARG A 43 -19.82 -6.11 -2.70
N ARG A 44 -19.27 -4.91 -2.66
CA ARG A 44 -17.89 -4.68 -2.21
C ARG A 44 -17.70 -5.00 -0.74
N LEU A 45 -18.68 -4.62 0.11
CA LEU A 45 -18.64 -4.97 1.52
C LEU A 45 -18.66 -6.48 1.73
N VAL A 46 -19.53 -7.19 1.01
CA VAL A 46 -19.60 -8.66 1.05
C VAL A 46 -18.29 -9.29 0.59
N GLU A 47 -17.69 -8.78 -0.49
CA GLU A 47 -16.36 -9.26 -0.94
C GLU A 47 -15.30 -9.13 0.16
N VAL A 48 -15.21 -7.96 0.81
CA VAL A 48 -14.26 -7.74 1.92
C VAL A 48 -14.51 -8.73 3.05
N LEU A 49 -15.76 -8.91 3.46
CA LEU A 49 -16.12 -9.85 4.54
C LEU A 49 -15.74 -11.30 4.18
N VAL A 50 -15.99 -11.71 2.94
CA VAL A 50 -15.60 -13.06 2.46
C VAL A 50 -14.09 -13.23 2.48
N VAL A 51 -13.32 -12.23 2.00
CA VAL A 51 -11.85 -12.27 2.02
C VAL A 51 -11.32 -12.39 3.45
N VAL A 52 -11.85 -11.59 4.39
CA VAL A 52 -11.44 -11.64 5.80
C VAL A 52 -11.77 -13.01 6.40
N LEU A 53 -12.98 -13.50 6.19
CA LEU A 53 -13.42 -14.80 6.73
C LEU A 53 -12.55 -15.95 6.21
N VAL A 54 -12.29 -16.00 4.91
CA VAL A 54 -11.42 -17.02 4.32
C VAL A 54 -9.99 -16.90 4.83
N THR A 55 -9.44 -15.68 4.95
CA THR A 55 -8.11 -15.48 5.51
C THR A 55 -8.03 -16.01 6.94
N CYS A 56 -9.01 -15.71 7.78
CA CYS A 56 -9.08 -16.27 9.14
C CYS A 56 -9.12 -17.80 9.13
N ILE A 57 -10.00 -18.39 8.32
CA ILE A 57 -10.12 -19.86 8.22
C ILE A 57 -8.79 -20.49 7.79
N VAL A 58 -8.13 -19.94 6.78
CA VAL A 58 -6.84 -20.44 6.29
C VAL A 58 -5.76 -20.34 7.36
N CYS A 59 -5.63 -19.19 8.04
CA CYS A 59 -4.64 -19.00 9.09
C CYS A 59 -4.88 -19.95 10.28
N PHE A 60 -6.13 -20.09 10.74
CA PHE A 60 -6.47 -21.02 11.83
C PHE A 60 -6.28 -22.48 11.44
N SER A 61 -6.68 -22.87 10.24
CA SER A 61 -6.53 -24.27 9.77
C SER A 61 -5.05 -24.64 9.59
N ALA A 62 -4.24 -23.71 9.07
CA ALA A 62 -2.79 -23.91 8.95
C ALA A 62 -2.13 -24.09 10.31
N THR A 63 -2.55 -23.31 11.30
CA THR A 63 -2.04 -23.42 12.68
C THR A 63 -2.48 -24.72 13.34
N ALA A 64 -3.74 -25.11 13.19
CA ALA A 64 -4.28 -26.36 13.75
C ALA A 64 -3.64 -27.63 13.15
N ALA A 65 -3.21 -27.58 11.90
CA ALA A 65 -2.56 -28.71 11.21
C ALA A 65 -1.06 -28.80 11.51
N SER A 66 -0.48 -27.85 12.26
CA SER A 66 0.96 -27.80 12.52
C SER A 66 1.37 -28.71 13.68
N PRO A 67 2.50 -29.43 13.56
CA PRO A 67 3.09 -30.11 14.72
C PRO A 67 3.63 -29.06 15.71
N CYS A 68 3.54 -29.40 17.01
CA CYS A 68 4.14 -28.61 18.07
C CYS A 68 5.64 -28.88 18.15
N SER A 69 6.43 -27.83 18.38
CA SER A 69 7.87 -27.91 18.57
C SER A 69 8.22 -27.64 20.04
N PRO A 70 9.27 -28.29 20.59
CA PRO A 70 9.71 -28.00 21.96
C PRO A 70 10.23 -26.55 22.06
N LEU A 71 9.96 -25.92 23.20
CA LEU A 71 10.44 -24.58 23.48
C LEU A 71 11.97 -24.59 23.57
N PRO A 72 12.69 -23.60 23.07
CA PRO A 72 14.14 -23.49 23.25
C PRO A 72 14.53 -23.59 24.70
N PRO A 73 15.60 -24.32 25.07
CA PRO A 73 15.94 -24.61 26.48
C PRO A 73 16.18 -23.34 27.30
N LEU A 74 16.65 -22.26 26.66
CA LEU A 74 16.85 -20.97 27.30
C LEU A 74 15.53 -20.35 27.76
N LEU A 75 14.51 -20.37 26.94
CA LEU A 75 13.17 -19.88 27.24
C LEU A 75 12.41 -20.82 28.19
N ALA A 76 12.65 -22.12 28.10
CA ALA A 76 12.09 -23.08 29.07
C ALA A 76 12.63 -22.83 30.48
N ARG A 77 13.92 -22.53 30.61
CA ARG A 77 14.53 -22.10 31.87
C ARG A 77 14.01 -20.77 32.38
N TYR A 78 13.83 -19.79 31.49
CA TYR A 78 13.24 -18.47 31.81
C TYR A 78 11.80 -18.63 32.35
N ARG A 79 10.93 -19.36 31.66
CA ARG A 79 9.55 -19.63 32.12
C ARG A 79 9.53 -20.40 33.47
N ALA A 80 10.41 -21.38 33.65
CA ALA A 80 10.51 -22.11 34.91
C ALA A 80 10.96 -21.18 36.05
N ASN A 81 11.81 -20.21 35.81
CA ASN A 81 12.31 -19.27 36.80
C ASN A 81 11.36 -18.09 37.05
N ALA A 82 10.55 -17.66 36.06
CA ALA A 82 9.55 -16.61 36.24
C ALA A 82 8.42 -17.00 37.22
N THR A 83 8.21 -18.31 37.44
CA THR A 83 7.34 -18.82 38.51
C THR A 83 7.99 -18.81 39.88
N ASN A 84 9.32 -18.71 39.99
CA ASN A 84 10.07 -18.60 41.21
C ASN A 84 10.90 -17.30 41.21
N THR A 85 10.42 -16.30 41.83
CA THR A 85 10.78 -14.89 42.01
C THR A 85 12.26 -14.53 42.27
N THR A 86 13.23 -15.18 41.71
CA THR A 86 14.64 -14.75 41.73
C THR A 86 15.27 -15.04 40.37
N LEU A 87 15.53 -13.97 39.61
CA LEU A 87 16.39 -14.04 38.42
C LEU A 87 17.71 -14.72 38.81
N PRO A 88 18.11 -15.84 38.20
CA PRO A 88 19.48 -16.27 38.30
C PRO A 88 20.33 -15.36 37.42
N ASP A 89 21.52 -14.99 37.96
CA ASP A 89 22.60 -14.37 37.24
C ASP A 89 23.01 -15.26 36.02
N VAL A 90 22.29 -15.21 34.94
CA VAL A 90 22.67 -15.79 33.65
C VAL A 90 23.21 -14.66 32.77
N ILE A 91 24.01 -13.83 33.36
CA ILE A 91 24.83 -12.85 32.62
C ILE A 91 26.22 -13.45 32.57
N ASP A 92 26.58 -14.00 31.42
CA ASP A 92 27.99 -14.26 31.12
C ASP A 92 28.69 -12.88 31.05
N PRO A 93 29.63 -12.58 31.99
CA PRO A 93 30.27 -11.27 32.05
C PRO A 93 31.12 -10.94 30.80
N GLN A 94 31.29 -11.89 29.87
CA GLN A 94 32.07 -11.71 28.64
C GLN A 94 31.21 -11.44 27.41
N ASN A 95 29.90 -11.70 27.47
CA ASN A 95 28.98 -11.44 26.33
C ASN A 95 28.13 -10.20 26.65
N ARG A 96 28.53 -9.07 26.14
CA ARG A 96 28.02 -7.72 26.39
C ARG A 96 26.67 -7.42 25.70
N TYR A 97 25.80 -8.39 25.53
CA TYR A 97 24.40 -8.20 25.18
C TYR A 97 23.57 -8.38 26.45
N GLU A 98 23.40 -7.30 27.18
CA GLU A 98 22.47 -7.12 28.27
C GLU A 98 21.05 -7.31 27.69
N TYR A 99 20.49 -8.52 27.81
CA TYR A 99 19.08 -8.75 27.53
C TYR A 99 18.28 -8.10 28.66
N ASP A 100 17.83 -6.88 28.42
CA ASP A 100 16.88 -6.18 29.28
C ASP A 100 15.60 -7.04 29.43
N GLU A 101 14.92 -6.99 30.59
CA GLU A 101 13.65 -7.68 30.84
C GLU A 101 12.60 -7.45 29.73
N ARG A 102 12.64 -6.29 29.05
CA ARG A 102 11.81 -5.99 27.88
C ARG A 102 12.13 -6.89 26.68
N THR A 103 13.38 -7.20 26.45
CA THR A 103 13.82 -8.06 25.35
C THR A 103 13.39 -9.51 25.60
N LEU A 104 13.37 -9.97 26.85
CA LEU A 104 12.91 -11.30 27.22
C LEU A 104 11.38 -11.43 27.14
N ALA A 105 10.64 -10.38 27.54
CA ALA A 105 9.18 -10.33 27.35
C ALA A 105 8.81 -10.30 25.86
N ASP A 106 9.52 -9.53 25.04
CA ASP A 106 9.36 -9.53 23.59
C ASP A 106 9.66 -10.91 22.98
N ILE A 107 10.63 -11.65 23.54
CA ILE A 107 10.97 -13.02 23.11
C ILE A 107 9.89 -14.01 23.56
N GLU A 108 9.23 -13.81 24.70
CA GLU A 108 8.15 -14.68 25.17
C GLU A 108 6.89 -14.57 24.29
N ASP A 109 6.51 -13.36 23.86
CA ASP A 109 5.44 -13.13 22.88
C ASP A 109 5.73 -13.79 21.51
N PHE A 110 6.98 -14.13 21.30
CA PHE A 110 7.49 -14.77 20.10
C PHE A 110 7.09 -16.23 19.94
N TYR A 111 6.90 -16.97 21.03
CA TYR A 111 6.62 -18.42 21.04
C TYR A 111 5.20 -18.72 21.53
N PRO A 112 4.17 -18.47 20.70
CA PRO A 112 2.79 -18.69 21.13
C PRO A 112 2.50 -20.17 21.34
N GLN A 113 1.93 -20.47 22.49
CA GLN A 113 1.55 -21.84 22.92
C GLN A 113 0.22 -22.30 22.30
N TRP A 114 -0.13 -21.87 21.09
CA TRP A 114 -1.40 -22.17 20.46
C TRP A 114 -1.60 -23.68 20.28
N MET A 115 -2.65 -24.23 20.92
CA MET A 115 -3.05 -25.66 20.85
C MET A 115 -1.93 -26.66 21.19
N CYS A 116 -0.82 -26.24 21.78
CA CYS A 116 0.29 -27.10 22.19
C CYS A 116 0.30 -27.31 23.69
N ALA A 117 0.90 -28.42 24.15
CA ALA A 117 1.10 -28.72 25.58
C ALA A 117 2.09 -27.72 26.22
N GLU A 118 2.11 -27.65 27.56
CA GLU A 118 3.08 -26.82 28.29
C GLU A 118 4.51 -27.19 27.88
N GLY A 119 5.35 -26.19 27.64
CA GLY A 119 6.72 -26.37 27.18
C GLY A 119 6.90 -26.58 25.66
N MET A 120 5.82 -26.50 24.89
CA MET A 120 5.84 -26.55 23.44
C MET A 120 5.24 -25.30 22.83
N TYR A 121 5.64 -24.95 21.60
CA TYR A 121 5.08 -23.84 20.84
C TYR A 121 4.65 -24.26 19.43
N SER A 122 3.74 -23.49 18.82
CA SER A 122 3.30 -23.73 17.46
C SER A 122 4.07 -22.82 16.49
N THR A 123 4.88 -23.41 15.64
CA THR A 123 5.65 -22.68 14.60
C THR A 123 4.72 -21.99 13.60
N HIS A 124 3.60 -22.60 13.22
CA HIS A 124 2.63 -21.98 12.34
C HIS A 124 1.81 -20.91 13.08
N GLY A 125 1.54 -21.09 14.37
CA GLY A 125 0.94 -20.05 15.20
C GLY A 125 1.77 -18.78 15.23
N GLN A 126 3.08 -18.92 15.32
CA GLN A 126 4.03 -17.83 15.25
C GLN A 126 4.04 -17.13 13.89
N LEU A 127 3.95 -17.90 12.79
CA LEU A 127 3.99 -17.34 11.43
C LEU A 127 2.66 -16.73 10.98
N PHE A 128 1.51 -17.34 11.34
CA PHE A 128 0.20 -16.96 10.79
C PHE A 128 -0.68 -16.15 11.74
N LEU A 129 -0.55 -16.30 13.04
CA LEU A 129 -1.40 -15.62 14.03
C LEU A 129 -0.73 -14.39 14.66
N SER A 130 0.59 -14.24 14.54
CA SER A 130 1.28 -13.01 14.91
C SER A 130 1.03 -11.90 13.88
N PRO A 131 1.07 -10.62 14.26
CA PRO A 131 1.05 -9.52 13.31
C PRO A 131 2.16 -9.71 12.25
N LEU A 132 1.82 -9.52 10.98
CA LEU A 132 2.75 -9.81 9.88
C LEU A 132 4.06 -9.01 9.94
N SER A 133 4.04 -7.83 10.58
CA SER A 133 5.24 -7.04 10.88
C SER A 133 6.18 -7.73 11.88
N HIS A 134 5.62 -8.40 12.88
CA HIS A 134 6.38 -9.19 13.84
C HIS A 134 6.94 -10.45 13.16
N THR A 135 6.10 -11.15 12.39
CA THR A 135 6.55 -12.31 11.59
C THR A 135 7.72 -11.95 10.67
N LEU A 136 7.67 -10.79 10.02
CA LEU A 136 8.75 -10.28 9.18
C LEU A 136 10.03 -10.04 9.99
N LYS A 137 9.92 -9.38 11.16
CA LYS A 137 11.05 -9.17 12.06
C LYS A 137 11.69 -10.50 12.46
N TYR A 138 10.87 -11.50 12.73
CA TYR A 138 11.34 -12.85 13.09
C TYR A 138 12.04 -13.55 11.93
N LEU A 139 11.48 -13.48 10.73
CA LEU A 139 12.10 -14.07 9.54
C LEU A 139 13.45 -13.44 9.22
N ILE A 140 13.64 -12.16 9.53
CA ILE A 140 14.90 -11.45 9.28
C ILE A 140 15.90 -11.69 10.42
N HIS A 141 15.54 -11.48 11.69
CA HIS A 141 16.50 -11.43 12.80
C HIS A 141 16.80 -12.77 13.49
N LEU A 142 15.99 -13.82 13.27
CA LEU A 142 16.26 -15.13 13.87
C LEU A 142 17.60 -15.75 13.47
N GLY A 143 18.10 -15.43 12.28
CA GLY A 143 19.42 -15.87 11.85
C GLY A 143 20.58 -15.27 12.65
N GLU A 144 20.37 -14.07 13.21
CA GLU A 144 21.37 -13.35 14.00
C GLU A 144 21.47 -13.89 15.42
N VAL A 145 20.35 -14.25 16.03
CA VAL A 145 20.30 -14.90 17.36
C VAL A 145 20.92 -16.30 17.31
N ALA A 146 20.86 -16.98 16.17
CA ALA A 146 21.46 -18.31 16.00
C ALA A 146 22.99 -18.31 16.03
N LYS A 147 23.64 -17.20 15.68
CA LYS A 147 25.10 -17.09 15.66
C LYS A 147 25.72 -16.90 17.04
N THR A 148 24.97 -16.37 18.00
CA THR A 148 25.47 -16.07 19.36
C THR A 148 25.46 -17.28 20.30
N GLN A 149 24.86 -18.39 19.91
CA GLN A 149 24.79 -19.62 20.72
C GLN A 149 25.25 -20.85 19.92
N GLU A 150 26.56 -21.04 19.84
CA GLU A 150 27.17 -22.21 19.19
C GLU A 150 26.84 -23.57 19.86
N ASP A 151 26.26 -23.62 21.03
CA ASP A 151 26.13 -24.86 21.80
C ASP A 151 24.70 -25.41 22.02
N GLU A 152 23.63 -24.67 21.77
CA GLU A 152 22.26 -25.19 21.94
C GLU A 152 21.35 -24.77 20.79
N GLY A 153 21.12 -25.69 19.85
CA GLY A 153 20.30 -25.61 18.65
C GLY A 153 19.21 -24.52 18.66
N VAL A 154 19.54 -23.34 18.18
CA VAL A 154 18.56 -22.30 17.96
C VAL A 154 17.61 -22.76 16.88
N HIS A 155 16.33 -22.89 17.26
CA HIS A 155 15.29 -23.44 16.42
C HIS A 155 15.00 -22.53 15.24
N THR A 156 15.63 -22.82 14.13
CA THR A 156 15.26 -22.26 12.83
C THR A 156 13.92 -22.85 12.42
N PHE A 157 13.08 -22.07 11.73
CA PHE A 157 11.79 -22.56 11.21
C PHE A 157 11.99 -23.81 10.36
N HIS A 158 11.15 -24.82 10.49
CA HIS A 158 11.18 -25.99 9.62
C HIS A 158 10.95 -25.60 8.14
N VAL A 159 11.65 -26.24 7.22
CA VAL A 159 11.50 -26.01 5.76
C VAL A 159 10.04 -26.14 5.34
N GLY A 160 9.32 -27.13 5.87
CA GLY A 160 7.90 -27.33 5.58
C GLY A 160 7.02 -26.18 6.05
N SER A 161 7.33 -25.59 7.21
CA SER A 161 6.60 -24.43 7.74
C SER A 161 6.84 -23.17 6.92
N LEU A 162 8.07 -22.94 6.49
CA LEU A 162 8.40 -21.82 5.61
C LEU A 162 7.77 -21.95 4.23
N LEU A 163 7.77 -23.17 3.66
CA LEU A 163 7.16 -23.41 2.36
C LEU A 163 5.64 -23.21 2.40
N SER A 164 4.97 -23.75 3.45
CA SER A 164 3.54 -23.55 3.65
C SER A 164 3.19 -22.07 3.85
N PHE A 165 3.99 -21.34 4.64
CA PHE A 165 3.83 -19.91 4.84
C PHE A 165 3.97 -19.13 3.52
N LEU A 166 5.03 -19.41 2.76
CA LEU A 166 5.29 -18.76 1.48
C LEU A 166 4.10 -18.95 0.52
N LEU A 167 3.63 -20.19 0.34
CA LEU A 167 2.54 -20.49 -0.61
C LEU A 167 1.20 -19.89 -0.17
N LEU A 168 0.85 -20.02 1.11
CA LEU A 168 -0.42 -19.53 1.62
C LEU A 168 -0.47 -18.00 1.64
N ILE A 169 0.58 -17.33 2.14
CA ILE A 169 0.61 -15.86 2.18
C ILE A 169 0.70 -15.28 0.76
N PHE A 170 1.45 -15.91 -0.15
CA PHE A 170 1.48 -15.49 -1.56
C PHE A 170 0.08 -15.55 -2.19
N GLY A 171 -0.66 -16.63 -1.96
CA GLY A 171 -2.03 -16.78 -2.44
C GLY A 171 -3.00 -15.77 -1.81
N LEU A 172 -2.96 -15.62 -0.49
CA LEU A 172 -3.79 -14.66 0.24
C LEU A 172 -3.49 -13.21 -0.14
N MET A 173 -2.21 -12.85 -0.28
CA MET A 173 -1.78 -11.53 -0.74
C MET A 173 -2.31 -11.23 -2.14
N THR A 174 -2.20 -12.18 -3.05
CA THR A 174 -2.70 -12.06 -4.44
C THR A 174 -4.21 -11.82 -4.45
N TRP A 175 -4.95 -12.53 -3.59
CA TRP A 175 -6.40 -12.38 -3.52
C TRP A 175 -6.82 -11.09 -2.80
N THR A 176 -6.15 -10.71 -1.73
CA THR A 176 -6.51 -9.55 -0.91
C THR A 176 -6.20 -8.22 -1.62
N TYR A 177 -5.12 -8.16 -2.41
CA TYR A 177 -4.75 -6.93 -3.08
C TYR A 177 -5.75 -6.52 -4.16
N GLY A 178 -6.20 -5.28 -4.11
CA GLY A 178 -7.18 -4.73 -5.07
C GLY A 178 -8.65 -4.90 -4.66
N VAL A 179 -8.94 -5.40 -3.46
CA VAL A 179 -10.28 -5.40 -2.85
C VAL A 179 -10.75 -3.96 -2.61
N GLY A 180 -12.06 -3.76 -2.47
CA GLY A 180 -12.67 -2.44 -2.24
C GLY A 180 -12.27 -1.71 -0.94
N ALA A 181 -11.39 -2.28 -0.12
CA ALA A 181 -10.78 -1.70 1.06
C ALA A 181 -9.31 -1.31 0.79
N PRO A 182 -8.75 -0.30 1.48
CA PRO A 182 -7.33 0.01 1.38
C PRO A 182 -6.50 -1.14 1.94
N THR A 183 -5.64 -1.72 1.11
CA THR A 183 -4.76 -2.85 1.45
C THR A 183 -3.32 -2.49 1.14
N GLY A 184 -2.39 -2.82 2.08
CA GLY A 184 -0.97 -2.64 1.89
C GLY A 184 -0.35 -3.83 1.15
N LEU A 185 0.64 -3.57 0.29
CA LEU A 185 1.39 -4.58 -0.44
C LEU A 185 2.79 -4.80 0.14
N PHE A 186 3.36 -3.79 0.78
CA PHE A 186 4.76 -3.74 1.17
C PHE A 186 5.16 -4.86 2.15
N VAL A 187 4.50 -4.93 3.31
CA VAL A 187 4.84 -5.92 4.35
C VAL A 187 4.59 -7.36 3.91
N PRO A 188 3.48 -7.70 3.23
CA PRO A 188 3.26 -9.05 2.73
C PRO A 188 4.31 -9.50 1.71
N THR A 189 4.72 -8.62 0.79
CA THR A 189 5.77 -8.96 -0.20
C THR A 189 7.12 -9.20 0.44
N LEU A 190 7.49 -8.38 1.43
CA LEU A 190 8.71 -8.58 2.22
C LEU A 190 8.68 -9.91 2.97
N ALA A 191 7.55 -10.25 3.61
CA ALA A 191 7.41 -11.50 4.37
C ALA A 191 7.53 -12.75 3.48
N VAL A 192 6.87 -12.74 2.31
CA VAL A 192 6.99 -13.80 1.30
C VAL A 192 8.43 -13.91 0.80
N GLY A 193 9.06 -12.77 0.49
CA GLY A 193 10.45 -12.72 0.03
C GLY A 193 11.44 -13.18 1.09
N ALA A 194 11.24 -12.80 2.36
CA ALA A 194 12.10 -13.26 3.48
C ALA A 194 12.00 -14.77 3.70
N ALA A 195 10.78 -15.33 3.65
CA ALA A 195 10.57 -16.78 3.74
C ALA A 195 11.24 -17.52 2.56
N PHE A 196 11.15 -16.97 1.34
CA PHE A 196 11.85 -17.48 0.16
C PHE A 196 13.37 -17.43 0.37
N GLY A 197 13.89 -16.29 0.85
CA GLY A 197 15.32 -16.12 1.13
C GLY A 197 15.84 -17.11 2.15
N GLN A 198 15.11 -17.34 3.25
CA GLN A 198 15.45 -18.37 4.24
C GLN A 198 15.46 -19.79 3.66
N LEU A 199 14.51 -20.11 2.79
CA LEU A 199 14.49 -21.43 2.11
C LEU A 199 15.72 -21.62 1.24
N VAL A 200 16.13 -20.61 0.48
CA VAL A 200 17.34 -20.66 -0.34
C VAL A 200 18.58 -20.75 0.55
N GLY A 201 18.70 -19.92 1.59
CA GLY A 201 19.83 -19.93 2.52
C GLY A 201 20.05 -21.31 3.15
N ARG A 202 18.95 -21.99 3.55
CA ARG A 202 19.05 -23.38 4.06
C ARG A 202 19.47 -24.39 3.01
N GLY A 203 18.98 -24.23 1.78
CA GLY A 203 19.43 -25.06 0.68
C GLY A 203 20.93 -24.92 0.46
N VAL A 204 21.44 -23.68 0.54
CA VAL A 204 22.87 -23.40 0.42
C VAL A 204 23.65 -23.97 1.61
N MET A 205 23.16 -23.83 2.84
CA MET A 205 23.77 -24.45 4.03
C MET A 205 23.90 -25.98 3.85
N TYR A 206 22.82 -26.64 3.44
CA TYR A 206 22.84 -28.08 3.22
C TYR A 206 23.84 -28.51 2.15
N LEU A 207 23.99 -27.72 1.08
CA LEU A 207 24.99 -27.98 0.03
C LEU A 207 26.42 -27.74 0.52
N ALA A 208 26.63 -26.68 1.31
CA ALA A 208 27.95 -26.35 1.88
C ALA A 208 28.41 -27.38 2.91
N GLU A 209 27.55 -27.91 3.74
CA GLU A 209 27.83 -29.01 4.67
C GLU A 209 28.26 -30.27 3.89
N ARG A 210 27.61 -30.56 2.78
CA ARG A 210 27.93 -31.74 1.93
C ARG A 210 29.30 -31.63 1.30
N ASP A 211 29.70 -30.43 0.88
CA ASP A 211 30.96 -30.20 0.19
C ASP A 211 32.12 -29.80 1.12
N HIS A 212 31.95 -29.92 2.46
CA HIS A 212 32.93 -29.56 3.50
C HIS A 212 33.43 -28.10 3.41
N LEU A 213 32.67 -27.21 2.77
CA LEU A 213 32.92 -25.77 2.84
C LEU A 213 32.40 -25.24 4.20
N SER A 214 33.30 -25.11 5.18
CA SER A 214 32.99 -24.58 6.48
C SER A 214 32.94 -23.04 6.47
N GLU A 215 32.06 -22.44 5.71
CA GLU A 215 31.81 -21.01 5.79
C GLU A 215 30.51 -20.75 6.58
N ASN A 216 30.58 -19.78 7.48
CA ASN A 216 29.43 -19.30 8.25
C ASN A 216 28.43 -18.62 7.31
N ILE A 217 27.45 -19.37 6.82
CA ILE A 217 26.37 -18.86 5.97
C ILE A 217 25.36 -18.17 6.86
N ASP A 218 25.12 -16.89 6.56
CA ASP A 218 24.23 -16.04 7.32
C ASP A 218 22.80 -16.04 6.78
N LEU A 219 21.89 -16.75 7.43
CA LEU A 219 20.48 -16.82 7.06
C LEU A 219 19.79 -15.44 7.08
N HIS A 220 20.25 -14.50 7.93
CA HIS A 220 19.76 -13.12 7.95
C HIS A 220 19.97 -12.44 6.60
N THR A 221 21.18 -12.52 6.06
CA THR A 221 21.52 -11.97 4.73
C THR A 221 20.62 -12.53 3.64
N TYR A 222 20.39 -13.84 3.62
CA TYR A 222 19.51 -14.48 2.62
C TYR A 222 18.05 -14.04 2.78
N ALA A 223 17.56 -13.88 4.02
CA ALA A 223 16.20 -13.40 4.26
C ALA A 223 16.01 -11.96 3.77
N VAL A 224 16.96 -11.06 4.06
CA VAL A 224 16.93 -9.65 3.63
C VAL A 224 17.00 -9.54 2.09
N VAL A 225 17.93 -10.27 1.47
CA VAL A 225 18.10 -10.30 0.01
C VAL A 225 16.84 -10.87 -0.67
N GLY A 226 16.26 -11.94 -0.12
CA GLY A 226 15.02 -12.51 -0.63
C GLY A 226 13.83 -11.56 -0.52
N ALA A 227 13.70 -10.86 0.61
CA ALA A 227 12.68 -9.83 0.80
C ALA A 227 12.80 -8.71 -0.25
N ALA A 228 14.02 -8.23 -0.47
CA ALA A 228 14.31 -7.20 -1.47
C ALA A 228 14.06 -7.68 -2.90
N ALA A 229 14.39 -8.94 -3.21
CA ALA A 229 14.15 -9.56 -4.51
C ALA A 229 12.67 -9.59 -4.87
N MET A 230 11.81 -10.03 -3.94
CA MET A 230 10.36 -10.11 -4.16
C MET A 230 9.74 -8.72 -4.29
N LEU A 231 10.14 -7.78 -3.43
CA LEU A 231 9.62 -6.41 -3.47
C LEU A 231 10.05 -5.68 -4.75
N GLY A 232 11.34 -5.79 -5.13
CA GLY A 232 11.88 -5.26 -6.38
C GLY A 232 11.20 -5.84 -7.61
N GLY A 233 10.97 -7.16 -7.61
CA GLY A 233 10.25 -7.87 -8.67
C GLY A 233 8.79 -7.46 -8.82
N THR A 234 8.13 -7.03 -7.74
CA THR A 234 6.72 -6.62 -7.75
C THR A 234 6.54 -5.15 -8.10
N THR A 235 7.36 -4.26 -7.51
CA THR A 235 7.20 -2.81 -7.64
C THR A 235 7.99 -2.20 -8.79
N ARG A 236 9.04 -2.87 -9.24
CA ARG A 236 10.00 -2.41 -10.28
C ARG A 236 10.84 -1.20 -9.89
N MET A 237 10.79 -0.80 -8.63
CA MET A 237 11.64 0.27 -8.09
C MET A 237 13.01 -0.31 -7.74
N THR A 238 14.10 0.42 -7.99
CA THR A 238 15.46 -0.06 -7.71
C THR A 238 16.09 0.69 -6.55
N ILE A 239 16.47 1.93 -6.74
CA ILE A 239 17.23 2.73 -5.76
C ILE A 239 16.42 2.93 -4.47
N SER A 240 15.14 3.28 -4.58
CA SER A 240 14.29 3.56 -3.41
C SER A 240 14.15 2.33 -2.50
N ILE A 241 13.99 1.13 -3.09
CA ILE A 241 13.88 -0.11 -2.30
C ILE A 241 15.20 -0.49 -1.67
N THR A 242 16.32 -0.35 -2.41
CA THR A 242 17.65 -0.63 -1.86
C THR A 242 17.91 0.22 -0.62
N LEU A 243 17.69 1.54 -0.72
CA LEU A 243 17.88 2.45 0.41
C LEU A 243 16.93 2.14 1.57
N LEU A 244 15.66 1.87 1.27
CA LEU A 244 14.65 1.56 2.28
C LEU A 244 14.98 0.28 3.04
N VAL A 245 15.35 -0.80 2.34
CA VAL A 245 15.70 -2.08 2.98
C VAL A 245 16.99 -1.92 3.77
N MET A 246 17.99 -1.23 3.24
CA MET A 246 19.24 -0.94 3.94
C MET A 246 19.00 -0.15 5.23
N GLU A 247 18.17 0.90 5.18
CA GLU A 247 17.87 1.75 6.34
C GLU A 247 17.08 0.98 7.41
N THR A 248 16.11 0.16 7.00
CA THR A 248 15.30 -0.61 7.94
C THR A 248 16.05 -1.76 8.60
N THR A 249 17.04 -2.34 7.94
CA THR A 249 17.86 -3.44 8.48
C THR A 249 19.13 -2.95 9.15
N GLY A 250 19.57 -1.71 8.89
CA GLY A 250 20.85 -1.16 9.38
C GLY A 250 22.09 -1.80 8.74
N ALA A 251 21.93 -2.75 7.81
CA ALA A 251 23.00 -3.53 7.21
C ALA A 251 23.64 -2.81 6.00
N MET A 252 24.52 -1.86 6.27
CA MET A 252 25.24 -1.09 5.23
C MET A 252 26.10 -1.96 4.30
N GLU A 253 26.59 -3.08 4.81
CA GLU A 253 27.44 -4.04 4.06
C GLU A 253 26.66 -4.72 2.91
N LEU A 254 25.33 -4.80 3.02
CA LEU A 254 24.48 -5.48 2.03
C LEU A 254 24.07 -4.60 0.84
N ILE A 255 24.56 -3.36 0.75
CA ILE A 255 24.13 -2.40 -0.30
C ILE A 255 24.38 -2.94 -1.71
N ILE A 256 25.56 -3.52 -1.96
CA ILE A 256 25.94 -4.06 -3.30
C ILE A 256 25.14 -5.33 -3.63
N PRO A 257 25.06 -6.35 -2.76
CA PRO A 257 24.20 -7.51 -2.97
C PRO A 257 22.73 -7.13 -3.22
N LEU A 258 22.18 -6.21 -2.43
CA LEU A 258 20.80 -5.74 -2.57
C LEU A 258 20.57 -5.05 -3.92
N MET A 259 21.45 -4.13 -4.32
CA MET A 259 21.35 -3.47 -5.62
C MET A 259 21.36 -4.46 -6.79
N LEU A 260 22.29 -5.41 -6.79
CA LEU A 260 22.39 -6.44 -7.82
C LEU A 260 21.13 -7.31 -7.87
N THR A 261 20.65 -7.75 -6.73
CA THR A 261 19.45 -8.59 -6.61
C THR A 261 18.20 -7.86 -7.09
N ILE A 262 18.00 -6.61 -6.65
CA ILE A 262 16.83 -5.81 -7.06
C ILE A 262 16.89 -5.48 -8.55
N PHE A 263 18.08 -5.15 -9.07
CA PHE A 263 18.26 -4.87 -10.48
C PHE A 263 17.94 -6.09 -11.35
N THR A 264 18.43 -7.27 -10.97
CA THR A 264 18.12 -8.51 -11.67
C THR A 264 16.66 -8.89 -11.57
N ALA A 265 16.01 -8.66 -10.40
CA ALA A 265 14.59 -8.88 -10.22
C ALA A 265 13.76 -7.97 -11.14
N LYS A 266 14.17 -6.70 -11.27
CA LYS A 266 13.55 -5.77 -12.22
C LYS A 266 13.73 -6.25 -13.66
N LEU A 267 14.97 -6.53 -14.10
CA LEU A 267 15.26 -6.96 -15.47
C LEU A 267 14.43 -8.19 -15.89
N VAL A 268 14.40 -9.20 -15.03
CA VAL A 268 13.61 -10.40 -15.30
C VAL A 268 12.14 -10.10 -15.33
N GLY A 269 11.68 -9.34 -14.38
CA GLY A 269 10.29 -9.02 -14.28
C GLY A 269 9.77 -8.15 -15.43
N ASP A 270 10.54 -7.18 -15.93
CA ASP A 270 10.16 -6.29 -17.04
C ASP A 270 9.93 -7.07 -18.35
N ARG A 271 10.52 -8.29 -18.46
CA ARG A 271 10.23 -9.19 -19.59
C ARG A 271 8.78 -9.70 -19.62
N PHE A 272 8.08 -9.67 -18.48
CA PHE A 272 6.70 -10.18 -18.33
C PHE A 272 5.64 -9.09 -18.23
N GLY A 273 6.02 -7.81 -18.27
CA GLY A 273 5.11 -6.68 -18.23
C GLY A 273 5.48 -5.62 -17.19
N HIS A 274 4.58 -4.66 -17.03
CA HIS A 274 4.77 -3.51 -16.16
C HIS A 274 4.75 -3.85 -14.67
N GLY A 275 5.24 -2.95 -13.82
CA GLY A 275 5.14 -3.03 -12.37
C GLY A 275 3.68 -2.99 -11.89
N ILE A 276 3.44 -3.40 -10.63
CA ILE A 276 2.08 -3.47 -10.08
C ILE A 276 1.37 -2.12 -10.09
N TYR A 277 2.09 -1.03 -9.85
CA TYR A 277 1.51 0.32 -9.81
C TYR A 277 1.11 0.78 -11.20
N ASP A 278 1.97 0.61 -12.19
CA ASP A 278 1.71 0.99 -13.60
C ASP A 278 0.53 0.18 -14.16
N ALA A 279 0.53 -1.13 -13.89
CA ALA A 279 -0.56 -2.00 -14.28
C ALA A 279 -1.92 -1.54 -13.71
N HIS A 280 -1.95 -1.06 -12.47
CA HIS A 280 -3.18 -0.51 -11.86
C HIS A 280 -3.55 0.88 -12.39
N ILE A 281 -2.59 1.71 -12.79
CA ILE A 281 -2.85 3.00 -13.47
C ILE A 281 -3.57 2.73 -14.79
N VAL A 282 -3.06 1.79 -15.58
CA VAL A 282 -3.66 1.41 -16.87
C VAL A 282 -5.09 0.87 -16.69
N ILE A 283 -5.30 -0.06 -15.71
CA ILE A 283 -6.65 -0.61 -15.45
C ILE A 283 -7.65 0.46 -15.02
N ARG A 284 -7.21 1.44 -14.23
CA ARG A 284 -8.08 2.51 -13.76
C ARG A 284 -8.36 3.57 -14.81
N GLY A 285 -7.62 3.55 -15.92
CA GLY A 285 -7.67 4.59 -16.95
C GLY A 285 -7.31 5.97 -16.40
N THR A 286 -6.42 6.01 -15.42
CA THR A 286 -5.97 7.27 -14.82
C THR A 286 -5.01 7.93 -15.80
N PRO A 287 -5.21 9.22 -16.17
CA PRO A 287 -4.28 9.90 -17.05
C PRO A 287 -2.91 9.98 -16.37
N PHE A 288 -1.92 9.43 -17.03
CA PHE A 288 -0.53 9.39 -16.59
C PHE A 288 0.35 9.86 -17.75
N LEU A 289 1.26 10.78 -17.45
CA LEU A 289 2.24 11.24 -18.43
C LEU A 289 3.44 10.31 -18.35
N GLU A 290 3.62 9.50 -19.38
CA GLU A 290 4.79 8.63 -19.48
C GLU A 290 6.03 9.45 -19.80
N GLU A 291 7.13 9.15 -19.14
CA GLU A 291 8.41 9.87 -19.33
C GLU A 291 9.01 9.58 -20.72
N HIS A 292 8.77 8.36 -21.23
CA HIS A 292 9.17 7.96 -22.59
C HIS A 292 8.05 7.11 -23.21
N ASP A 293 7.65 7.45 -24.42
CA ASP A 293 6.75 6.60 -25.18
C ASP A 293 7.47 5.30 -25.58
N GLU A 294 6.85 4.14 -25.31
CA GLU A 294 7.39 2.82 -25.70
C GLU A 294 7.64 2.71 -27.21
N THR A 295 7.00 3.57 -28.01
CA THR A 295 7.19 3.66 -29.45
C THR A 295 8.46 4.42 -29.87
N GLY A 296 9.22 4.96 -28.91
CA GLY A 296 10.47 5.67 -29.16
C GLY A 296 10.29 7.06 -29.80
N PHE A 297 9.05 7.55 -29.91
CA PHE A 297 8.77 8.92 -30.31
C PHE A 297 8.55 9.79 -29.08
N PRO A 298 9.47 10.69 -28.73
CA PRO A 298 9.27 11.64 -27.64
C PRO A 298 8.23 12.68 -28.03
N ILE A 299 6.95 12.28 -28.01
CA ILE A 299 5.82 13.18 -28.33
C ILE A 299 5.79 14.32 -27.31
N ALA A 300 6.09 13.99 -26.04
CA ALA A 300 6.13 14.97 -24.95
C ALA A 300 7.17 16.09 -25.20
N ASP A 301 8.30 15.76 -25.80
CA ASP A 301 9.39 16.73 -26.08
C ASP A 301 9.07 17.65 -27.26
N LYS A 302 8.12 17.28 -28.09
CA LYS A 302 7.75 18.05 -29.30
C LYS A 302 6.49 18.90 -29.14
N LEU A 303 5.61 18.53 -28.18
CA LEU A 303 4.36 19.25 -27.93
C LEU A 303 4.59 20.47 -27.06
N GLN A 304 4.22 21.62 -27.54
CA GLN A 304 4.16 22.82 -26.69
C GLN A 304 2.87 22.81 -25.85
N THR A 305 2.95 23.34 -24.64
CA THR A 305 1.81 23.45 -23.75
C THR A 305 0.62 24.16 -24.41
N GLY A 306 0.90 25.18 -25.27
CA GLY A 306 -0.11 25.90 -26.04
C GLY A 306 -0.93 25.06 -27.01
N GLU A 307 -0.37 23.93 -27.50
CA GLU A 307 -1.06 23.04 -28.45
C GLU A 307 -2.05 22.11 -27.75
N VAL A 308 -1.78 21.74 -26.51
CA VAL A 308 -2.60 20.77 -25.72
C VAL A 308 -3.52 21.44 -24.72
N MET A 309 -3.27 22.69 -24.33
CA MET A 309 -4.11 23.41 -23.39
C MET A 309 -5.49 23.75 -23.99
N ALA A 310 -6.50 23.85 -23.14
CA ALA A 310 -7.80 24.33 -23.51
C ALA A 310 -7.73 25.81 -23.92
N GLN A 311 -7.95 26.11 -25.21
CA GLN A 311 -7.85 27.48 -25.75
C GLN A 311 -9.12 28.32 -25.49
N LYS A 312 -10.30 27.67 -25.39
CA LYS A 312 -11.56 28.33 -25.03
C LYS A 312 -11.85 28.10 -23.56
N LEU A 313 -11.43 29.05 -22.73
CA LEU A 313 -11.66 28.96 -21.28
C LEU A 313 -13.04 29.48 -20.92
N ILE A 314 -13.72 28.79 -20.06
CA ILE A 314 -14.94 29.28 -19.40
C ILE A 314 -14.51 30.08 -18.17
N THR A 315 -14.51 31.41 -18.35
CA THR A 315 -14.08 32.34 -17.30
C THR A 315 -15.28 32.93 -16.57
N LEU A 316 -15.07 33.34 -15.33
CA LEU A 316 -16.05 34.07 -14.52
C LEU A 316 -15.55 35.50 -14.31
N ARG A 317 -16.50 36.43 -14.23
CA ARG A 317 -16.19 37.80 -13.80
C ARG A 317 -16.18 37.89 -12.28
N PRO A 318 -15.46 38.85 -11.70
CA PRO A 318 -15.48 39.12 -10.26
C PRO A 318 -16.91 39.39 -9.73
N THR A 319 -17.72 40.02 -10.57
CA THR A 319 -19.15 40.23 -10.33
C THR A 319 -19.94 39.53 -11.43
N ALA A 320 -20.72 38.54 -11.06
CA ALA A 320 -21.55 37.77 -12.00
C ALA A 320 -22.94 37.59 -11.45
N SER A 321 -23.95 37.52 -12.33
CA SER A 321 -25.30 37.20 -11.90
C SER A 321 -25.40 35.74 -11.44
N VAL A 322 -26.31 35.48 -10.50
CA VAL A 322 -26.58 34.12 -10.02
C VAL A 322 -26.97 33.19 -11.16
N GLN A 323 -27.75 33.71 -12.13
CA GLN A 323 -28.12 32.94 -13.33
C GLN A 323 -26.91 32.51 -14.14
N ALA A 324 -25.98 33.43 -14.40
CA ALA A 324 -24.75 33.10 -15.13
C ALA A 324 -23.90 32.01 -14.41
N LEU A 325 -23.82 32.07 -13.08
CA LEU A 325 -23.13 31.04 -12.29
C LEU A 325 -23.83 29.67 -12.39
N VAL A 326 -25.16 29.66 -12.35
CA VAL A 326 -25.96 28.44 -12.50
C VAL A 326 -25.80 27.87 -13.91
N ASP A 327 -25.84 28.70 -14.94
CA ASP A 327 -25.68 28.30 -16.34
C ASP A 327 -24.29 27.68 -16.57
N VAL A 328 -23.24 28.29 -16.05
CA VAL A 328 -21.88 27.74 -16.11
C VAL A 328 -21.77 26.40 -15.36
N LEU A 329 -22.38 26.28 -14.20
CA LEU A 329 -22.34 25.04 -13.42
C LEU A 329 -23.17 23.90 -14.03
N THR A 330 -24.23 24.22 -14.79
CA THR A 330 -25.09 23.23 -15.43
C THR A 330 -24.62 22.82 -16.81
N SER A 331 -23.99 23.74 -17.58
CA SER A 331 -23.56 23.50 -18.97
C SER A 331 -22.27 22.69 -19.06
N ASN A 332 -21.41 22.71 -18.04
CA ASN A 332 -20.12 22.04 -18.08
C ASN A 332 -19.76 21.35 -16.76
N GLY A 333 -18.75 20.44 -16.85
CA GLY A 333 -18.29 19.62 -15.73
C GLY A 333 -16.97 20.06 -15.09
N HIS A 334 -16.47 21.26 -15.44
CA HIS A 334 -15.15 21.71 -14.94
C HIS A 334 -15.12 21.83 -13.42
N GLY A 335 -14.00 21.43 -12.82
CA GLY A 335 -13.77 21.46 -11.37
C GLY A 335 -13.36 22.83 -10.85
N ALA A 336 -12.87 23.73 -11.71
CA ALA A 336 -12.42 25.08 -11.35
C ALA A 336 -12.64 26.03 -12.52
N PHE A 337 -12.80 27.33 -12.21
CA PHE A 337 -13.05 28.40 -13.17
C PHE A 337 -12.09 29.55 -12.91
N PRO A 338 -11.35 30.02 -13.94
CA PRO A 338 -10.56 31.25 -13.85
C PRO A 338 -11.48 32.46 -13.65
N VAL A 339 -11.06 33.39 -12.82
CA VAL A 339 -11.71 34.69 -12.62
C VAL A 339 -10.92 35.75 -13.34
N THR A 340 -11.56 36.44 -14.29
CA THR A 340 -10.94 37.43 -15.17
C THR A 340 -11.74 38.72 -15.17
N PRO A 341 -11.12 39.90 -15.38
CA PRO A 341 -11.85 41.18 -15.41
C PRO A 341 -12.84 41.27 -16.60
N ARG A 342 -12.50 40.59 -17.69
CA ARG A 342 -13.36 40.49 -18.89
C ARG A 342 -13.41 39.04 -19.39
N PRO A 343 -14.48 38.63 -20.12
CA PRO A 343 -14.50 37.31 -20.75
C PRO A 343 -13.50 37.22 -21.88
N GLN A 344 -13.03 36.01 -22.16
CA GLN A 344 -12.21 35.74 -23.35
C GLN A 344 -13.13 35.75 -24.57
N GLU A 345 -12.90 36.65 -25.51
CA GLU A 345 -13.67 36.73 -26.74
C GLU A 345 -13.06 35.91 -27.88
N HIS A 346 -11.73 35.84 -27.92
CA HIS A 346 -10.99 35.11 -28.95
C HIS A 346 -10.04 34.07 -28.30
N ALA A 347 -9.83 32.95 -29.00
CA ALA A 347 -8.86 31.94 -28.59
C ALA A 347 -7.43 32.53 -28.68
N GLY A 348 -6.63 32.33 -27.61
CA GLY A 348 -5.26 32.88 -27.57
C GLY A 348 -5.13 34.33 -27.09
N GLU A 349 -6.24 35.00 -26.73
CA GLU A 349 -6.21 36.32 -26.14
C GLU A 349 -5.59 36.28 -24.74
N GLU A 350 -4.58 37.11 -24.51
CA GLU A 350 -3.98 37.28 -23.18
C GLU A 350 -4.90 38.10 -22.28
N ILE A 351 -5.36 37.48 -21.20
CA ILE A 351 -6.25 38.11 -20.21
C ILE A 351 -5.61 37.94 -18.83
N GLU A 352 -5.64 39.02 -18.05
CA GLU A 352 -5.17 39.04 -16.70
C GLU A 352 -5.97 38.04 -15.83
N LEU A 353 -5.29 37.13 -15.17
CA LEU A 353 -5.89 36.18 -14.26
C LEU A 353 -5.94 36.80 -12.84
N LEU A 354 -7.14 37.11 -12.34
CA LEU A 354 -7.33 37.61 -10.99
C LEU A 354 -7.30 36.49 -9.94
N GLY A 355 -7.70 35.28 -10.31
CA GLY A 355 -7.71 34.13 -9.42
C GLY A 355 -8.43 32.93 -10.04
N VAL A 356 -8.52 31.87 -9.26
CA VAL A 356 -9.24 30.64 -9.65
C VAL A 356 -10.23 30.29 -8.56
N ILE A 357 -11.47 30.04 -8.94
CA ILE A 357 -12.53 29.61 -8.03
C ILE A 357 -12.94 28.17 -8.33
N THR A 358 -12.96 27.33 -7.33
CA THR A 358 -13.32 25.92 -7.52
C THR A 358 -14.82 25.71 -7.49
N ARG A 359 -15.30 24.70 -8.25
CA ARG A 359 -16.72 24.31 -8.27
C ARG A 359 -17.36 24.12 -6.88
N PRO A 360 -16.70 23.41 -5.91
CA PRO A 360 -17.26 23.27 -4.57
C PRO A 360 -17.46 24.60 -3.84
N VAL A 361 -16.57 25.58 -4.05
CA VAL A 361 -16.67 26.92 -3.48
C VAL A 361 -17.84 27.67 -4.09
N LEU A 362 -18.03 27.62 -5.40
CA LEU A 362 -19.18 28.22 -6.09
C LEU A 362 -20.50 27.63 -5.58
N LEU A 363 -20.57 26.31 -5.42
CA LEU A 363 -21.74 25.65 -4.88
C LEU A 363 -22.04 26.08 -3.42
N LYS A 364 -21.00 26.26 -2.59
CA LYS A 364 -21.16 26.81 -1.23
C LYS A 364 -21.67 28.25 -1.24
N ILE A 365 -21.13 29.10 -2.10
CA ILE A 365 -21.57 30.49 -2.27
C ILE A 365 -23.05 30.53 -2.65
N LEU A 366 -23.48 29.73 -3.61
CA LEU A 366 -24.88 29.64 -4.03
C LEU A 366 -25.79 29.07 -2.94
N HIS A 367 -25.35 28.02 -2.25
CA HIS A 367 -26.11 27.38 -1.17
C HIS A 367 -26.34 28.32 0.02
N HIS A 368 -25.29 28.98 0.46
CA HIS A 368 -25.33 29.85 1.63
C HIS A 368 -25.69 31.30 1.30
N ARG A 369 -25.87 31.64 0.00
CA ARG A 369 -26.13 32.99 -0.48
C ARG A 369 -25.12 34.02 0.01
N ILE A 370 -23.86 33.65 0.00
CA ILE A 370 -22.74 34.50 0.45
C ILE A 370 -22.46 35.54 -0.63
N ALA A 371 -22.20 36.79 -0.22
CA ALA A 371 -21.79 37.90 -1.10
C ALA A 371 -22.81 38.23 -2.23
N PHE A 372 -24.12 38.05 -1.97
CA PHE A 372 -25.15 38.56 -2.89
C PHE A 372 -25.41 40.03 -2.61
N ASP A 373 -24.96 40.89 -3.53
CA ASP A 373 -25.34 42.29 -3.51
C ASP A 373 -26.79 42.45 -3.96
N THR A 374 -27.59 43.15 -3.14
CA THR A 374 -28.88 43.62 -3.59
C THR A 374 -28.64 44.78 -4.55
N PRO A 375 -29.32 44.86 -5.73
CA PRO A 375 -29.16 46.01 -6.60
C PRO A 375 -29.48 47.27 -5.87
N VAL A 376 -28.50 48.19 -5.83
CA VAL A 376 -28.61 49.53 -5.27
C VAL A 376 -29.58 50.30 -6.17
N GLY A 377 -30.86 50.32 -5.81
CA GLY A 377 -31.85 51.01 -6.64
C GLY A 377 -33.30 50.92 -6.22
N SER A 378 -33.60 50.43 -5.01
CA SER A 378 -34.93 50.58 -4.44
C SER A 378 -34.81 50.76 -2.91
N ALA A 379 -34.84 52.00 -2.48
CA ALA A 379 -35.15 52.38 -1.10
C ALA A 379 -36.56 51.87 -0.75
N GLY A 380 -36.66 50.60 -0.50
CA GLY A 380 -37.84 49.90 -0.03
C GLY A 380 -37.51 49.25 1.31
N SER A 381 -38.44 49.36 2.22
CA SER A 381 -38.47 48.83 3.60
C SER A 381 -37.70 47.50 3.76
N PRO A 382 -37.05 47.27 4.93
CA PRO A 382 -36.34 46.01 5.25
C PRO A 382 -37.19 44.74 5.05
N GLU A 383 -38.48 44.85 5.04
CA GLU A 383 -39.43 43.77 4.81
C GLU A 383 -39.53 43.36 3.34
N ASN A 384 -39.37 44.31 2.40
CA ASN A 384 -39.29 44.04 0.97
C ASN A 384 -37.94 43.38 0.55
N ALA A 385 -36.86 43.68 1.24
CA ALA A 385 -35.56 43.03 1.04
C ALA A 385 -35.61 41.54 1.46
N ARG A 386 -36.34 41.23 2.54
CA ARG A 386 -36.59 39.84 2.96
C ARG A 386 -37.46 39.07 1.97
N ARG A 387 -38.51 39.68 1.43
CA ARG A 387 -39.39 39.06 0.39
C ARG A 387 -38.66 38.83 -0.92
N ARG A 388 -37.81 39.77 -1.36
CA ARG A 388 -37.00 39.58 -2.59
C ARG A 388 -35.87 38.56 -2.41
N ARG A 389 -35.27 38.40 -1.25
CA ARG A 389 -34.35 37.29 -0.94
C ARG A 389 -35.03 35.92 -1.03
N ALA A 390 -36.34 35.85 -0.76
CA ALA A 390 -37.11 34.61 -0.93
C ALA A 390 -37.52 34.34 -2.38
N SER A 391 -37.56 35.35 -3.27
CA SER A 391 -38.04 35.20 -4.65
C SER A 391 -36.96 34.84 -5.70
N LEU A 392 -35.71 34.78 -5.34
CA LEU A 392 -34.64 34.33 -6.25
C LEU A 392 -34.69 32.82 -6.57
N PHE A 393 -35.36 32.06 -5.70
CA PHE A 393 -35.89 30.73 -6.00
C PHE A 393 -37.32 30.72 -5.51
N SER A 394 -38.28 30.46 -6.36
CA SER A 394 -39.69 30.57 -6.08
C SER A 394 -40.18 29.56 -5.03
N SER A 395 -39.41 28.52 -4.77
CA SER A 395 -39.64 27.59 -3.67
C SER A 395 -38.35 26.87 -3.26
N ASN A 396 -38.30 26.38 -2.01
CA ASN A 396 -37.24 25.46 -1.56
C ASN A 396 -37.18 24.20 -2.43
N ALA A 397 -38.31 23.80 -3.02
CA ALA A 397 -38.40 22.64 -3.92
C ALA A 397 -37.64 22.86 -5.24
N GLU A 398 -37.67 24.06 -5.84
CA GLU A 398 -36.87 24.34 -7.06
C GLU A 398 -35.37 24.36 -6.80
N ARG A 399 -34.97 24.88 -5.63
CA ARG A 399 -33.58 24.85 -5.19
C ARG A 399 -33.10 23.41 -5.02
N ASP A 400 -33.90 22.58 -4.36
CA ASP A 400 -33.54 21.19 -4.08
C ASP A 400 -33.58 20.35 -5.35
N ALA A 401 -34.48 20.62 -6.29
CA ALA A 401 -34.54 20.03 -7.62
C ALA A 401 -33.32 20.43 -8.47
N LEU A 402 -32.84 21.68 -8.39
CA LEU A 402 -31.64 22.13 -9.08
C LEU A 402 -30.39 21.45 -8.50
N LEU A 403 -30.29 21.37 -7.17
CA LEU A 403 -29.20 20.68 -6.49
C LEU A 403 -29.19 19.18 -6.81
N GLU A 404 -30.36 18.54 -6.94
CA GLU A 404 -30.47 17.15 -7.38
C GLU A 404 -30.07 16.97 -8.84
N ARG A 405 -30.45 17.86 -9.75
CA ARG A 405 -29.99 17.84 -11.15
C ARG A 405 -28.48 17.99 -11.29
N LEU A 406 -27.87 18.84 -10.47
CA LEU A 406 -26.43 19.02 -10.41
C LEU A 406 -25.71 17.77 -9.85
N LYS A 407 -26.31 17.08 -8.86
CA LYS A 407 -25.82 15.80 -8.31
C LYS A 407 -25.86 14.68 -9.33
N VAL A 408 -26.96 14.53 -10.05
CA VAL A 408 -27.18 13.41 -11.00
C VAL A 408 -26.28 13.54 -12.24
N ARG A 409 -26.11 14.76 -12.76
CA ARG A 409 -25.36 14.99 -14.01
C ARG A 409 -23.84 14.81 -13.88
N HIS A 410 -23.28 14.95 -12.67
CA HIS A 410 -21.84 14.99 -12.43
C HIS A 410 -21.31 13.98 -11.40
N GLY A 411 -22.07 12.96 -11.03
CA GLY A 411 -21.59 11.88 -10.16
C GLY A 411 -21.18 12.34 -8.75
N LEU A 412 -21.60 13.50 -8.31
CA LEU A 412 -21.22 14.18 -7.06
C LEU A 412 -21.77 13.51 -5.78
N LYS A 413 -22.29 12.28 -5.86
CA LYS A 413 -22.82 11.55 -4.69
C LYS A 413 -21.83 11.43 -3.51
N ARG A 414 -20.54 11.54 -3.73
CA ARG A 414 -19.52 11.34 -2.66
C ARG A 414 -19.09 12.62 -1.93
N GLN A 415 -19.12 13.78 -2.55
CA GLN A 415 -18.60 15.00 -1.91
C GLN A 415 -19.64 15.77 -1.06
N MET A 416 -20.93 15.53 -1.26
CA MET A 416 -21.96 16.20 -0.47
C MET A 416 -22.32 15.53 0.86
N TRP A 417 -21.86 14.30 1.11
CA TRP A 417 -22.04 13.65 2.43
C TRP A 417 -21.24 14.36 3.55
N VAL A 418 -20.16 15.03 3.19
CA VAL A 418 -19.35 15.84 4.10
C VAL A 418 -20.01 17.20 4.41
N LEU A 419 -20.85 17.71 3.51
CA LEU A 419 -21.49 19.04 3.65
C LEU A 419 -22.74 19.06 4.52
N ASN A 420 -23.32 17.91 4.83
CA ASN A 420 -24.50 17.80 5.73
C ASN A 420 -24.13 17.63 7.21
N ARG A 421 -22.84 17.67 7.59
CA ARG A 421 -22.37 17.52 8.97
C ARG A 421 -21.62 18.74 9.52
N PHE A 422 -21.64 19.87 8.81
CA PHE A 422 -21.15 21.13 9.35
C PHE A 422 -22.23 22.22 9.28
#